data_d3c0d4b95ed446edd5b81f79d7f3080c
#
_entry.id   d3c0d4b95ed446edd5b81f79d7f3080c
#
_cell.length_a   1.000
_cell.length_b   1.000
_cell.length_c   1.000
_cell.angle_alpha   90.00
_cell.angle_beta   90.00
_cell.angle_gamma   90.00
#
_symmetry.space_group_name_H-M   'P 1'
#
loop_
_entity.id
_entity.type
_entity.pdbx_description
1 polymer ?
#
loop_
_entity_poly.entity_id
_entity_poly.type
_entity_poly.pdbx_seq_one_letter_code
_entity_poly.pdbx_strand_id
1 'polypeptide(L)'
;APKQCAEGININVFKKYDIPYDKRFINREIYGAKLYSPSGYELEMRYKDVSGVILERKVFDKMLAFYAARVGADVLTRTEALDVIRENGVIKGIKAKHEGKPIEIYADVIVAADGVESTIARKAGINTYAPPHEFDSAYEYEMLIEGFDPDLIHLWFGNEIAPRGYVWVFPKDEDRANVGIGINSDNPKTAKYYLDKWLKEKGIPAKKLLEINVGIVPVGGLVKELTKDNVVVVGDAARQVNPMHGGGMAEAMKAGTIASKWIIKALEEENFELLKNYTREWWEKDGKRLERVLKVRKVVEKLTDEDLDVFIQVLSGADTEKIAGGDYAEVIKALLKNPKVLMSKRRIALLKELL
;
A
#
# COMPACT_ATOMS: atom_id res chain seq x y z
N ALA A 1 16.12 8.74 3.72
CA ALA A 1 15.88 7.47 3.03
C ALA A 1 15.13 7.75 1.74
N PRO A 2 15.34 6.98 0.68
CA PRO A 2 14.56 7.11 -0.54
C PRO A 2 13.08 6.87 -0.24
N LYS A 3 12.22 7.64 -0.86
CA LYS A 3 10.78 7.51 -0.79
C LYS A 3 10.35 6.36 -1.72
N GLN A 4 9.75 5.33 -1.18
CA GLN A 4 9.24 4.18 -1.96
C GLN A 4 7.72 4.17 -1.94
N CYS A 5 7.07 5.20 -2.54
CA CYS A 5 5.62 5.40 -2.43
C CYS A 5 5.11 6.39 -3.48
N ALA A 6 3.98 6.10 -4.09
CA ALA A 6 3.25 7.04 -4.94
C ALA A 6 2.58 8.22 -4.18
N GLU A 7 2.63 8.20 -2.83
CA GLU A 7 2.25 9.29 -1.92
C GLU A 7 0.76 9.57 -1.77
N GLY A 8 -0.11 8.83 -2.43
CA GLY A 8 -1.56 8.99 -2.30
C GLY A 8 -2.08 8.43 -0.97
N ILE A 9 -2.93 9.20 -0.26
CA ILE A 9 -3.60 8.76 0.96
C ILE A 9 -5.03 9.31 1.06
N ASN A 10 -5.94 8.53 1.65
CA ASN A 10 -7.31 8.95 1.87
C ASN A 10 -7.38 10.09 2.90
N ILE A 11 -8.21 11.10 2.63
CA ILE A 11 -8.35 12.30 3.48
C ILE A 11 -8.76 11.99 4.92
N ASN A 12 -9.56 10.94 5.14
CA ASN A 12 -10.07 10.58 6.46
C ASN A 12 -8.98 10.13 7.46
N VAL A 13 -7.78 9.81 6.96
CA VAL A 13 -6.63 9.43 7.79
C VAL A 13 -6.23 10.56 8.74
N PHE A 14 -6.26 11.81 8.29
CA PHE A 14 -5.90 12.98 9.09
C PHE A 14 -6.78 13.10 10.33
N LYS A 15 -8.11 13.07 10.14
CA LYS A 15 -9.06 13.13 11.25
C LYS A 15 -8.99 11.90 12.15
N LYS A 16 -8.85 10.72 11.54
CA LYS A 16 -8.90 9.45 12.29
C LYS A 16 -7.72 9.27 13.25
N TYR A 17 -6.54 9.77 12.88
CA TYR A 17 -5.31 9.61 13.65
C TYR A 17 -4.81 10.92 14.24
N ASP A 18 -5.66 11.95 14.29
CA ASP A 18 -5.36 13.27 14.84
C ASP A 18 -4.06 13.88 14.25
N ILE A 19 -3.88 13.67 12.94
CA ILE A 19 -2.74 14.22 12.21
C ILE A 19 -3.15 15.61 11.69
N PRO A 20 -2.39 16.69 12.01
CA PRO A 20 -2.69 18.01 11.47
C PRO A 20 -2.73 18.03 9.94
N TYR A 21 -3.74 18.66 9.37
CA TYR A 21 -3.81 18.92 7.94
C TYR A 21 -2.90 20.10 7.61
N ASP A 22 -1.75 19.84 6.97
CA ASP A 22 -0.69 20.83 6.83
C ASP A 22 -0.16 20.90 5.38
N LYS A 23 -0.25 22.09 4.78
CA LYS A 23 0.20 22.35 3.41
C LYS A 23 1.71 22.15 3.19
N ARG A 24 2.50 22.01 4.25
CA ARG A 24 3.94 21.72 4.12
C ARG A 24 4.22 20.33 3.55
N PHE A 25 3.30 19.39 3.73
CA PHE A 25 3.43 18.03 3.22
C PHE A 25 2.24 17.57 2.37
N ILE A 26 1.23 18.41 2.17
CA ILE A 26 0.13 18.14 1.23
C ILE A 26 0.43 18.88 -0.05
N ASN A 27 0.77 18.15 -1.10
CA ASN A 27 1.05 18.72 -2.41
C ASN A 27 -0.23 19.01 -3.17
N ARG A 28 -1.15 18.03 -3.23
CA ARG A 28 -2.40 18.15 -4.01
C ARG A 28 -3.57 17.50 -3.28
N GLU A 29 -4.73 18.14 -3.35
CA GLU A 29 -6.03 17.56 -3.02
C GLU A 29 -6.59 16.81 -4.23
N ILE A 30 -7.13 15.62 -3.99
CA ILE A 30 -7.64 14.73 -5.03
C ILE A 30 -9.15 14.56 -4.86
N TYR A 31 -9.86 14.76 -5.93
CA TYR A 31 -11.33 14.69 -5.98
C TYR A 31 -11.84 13.41 -6.66
N GLY A 32 -10.96 12.46 -6.99
CA GLY A 32 -11.38 11.22 -7.57
C GLY A 32 -10.31 10.47 -8.34
N ALA A 33 -10.75 9.61 -9.25
CA ALA A 33 -9.87 8.79 -10.06
C ALA A 33 -10.40 8.64 -11.49
N LYS A 34 -9.49 8.50 -12.44
CA LYS A 34 -9.79 8.14 -13.81
C LYS A 34 -9.07 6.84 -14.17
N LEU A 35 -9.84 5.84 -14.54
CA LEU A 35 -9.37 4.51 -14.89
C LEU A 35 -9.39 4.32 -16.38
N TYR A 36 -8.36 3.71 -16.94
CA TYR A 36 -8.22 3.46 -18.36
C TYR A 36 -8.04 1.96 -18.61
N SER A 37 -8.86 1.43 -19.51
CA SER A 37 -8.75 0.05 -19.95
C SER A 37 -7.65 -0.14 -20.99
N PRO A 38 -7.27 -1.38 -21.35
CA PRO A 38 -6.26 -1.66 -22.38
C PRO A 38 -6.55 -0.98 -23.74
N SER A 39 -7.80 -0.99 -24.18
CA SER A 39 -8.23 -0.35 -25.45
C SER A 39 -8.56 1.13 -25.31
N GLY A 40 -8.34 1.74 -24.13
CA GLY A 40 -8.53 3.16 -23.89
C GLY A 40 -9.96 3.59 -23.53
N TYR A 41 -10.84 2.64 -23.13
CA TYR A 41 -12.10 3.02 -22.48
C TYR A 41 -11.83 3.65 -21.14
N GLU A 42 -12.64 4.66 -20.78
CA GLU A 42 -12.45 5.48 -19.60
C GLU A 42 -13.60 5.30 -18.59
N LEU A 43 -13.26 5.26 -17.33
CA LEU A 43 -14.18 5.36 -16.19
C LEU A 43 -13.69 6.49 -15.29
N GLU A 44 -14.42 7.60 -15.26
CA GLU A 44 -14.15 8.71 -14.37
C GLU A 44 -15.06 8.64 -13.14
N MET A 45 -14.46 8.72 -11.97
CA MET A 45 -15.13 8.80 -10.68
C MET A 45 -14.70 10.10 -10.01
N ARG A 46 -15.56 11.11 -10.01
CA ARG A 46 -15.29 12.43 -9.45
C ARG A 46 -16.27 12.74 -8.33
N TYR A 47 -15.74 13.20 -7.22
CA TYR A 47 -16.50 13.58 -6.03
C TYR A 47 -16.57 15.10 -5.89
N LYS A 48 -17.57 15.57 -5.12
CA LYS A 48 -17.71 16.99 -4.75
C LYS A 48 -16.66 17.38 -3.72
N ASP A 49 -16.36 16.46 -2.80
CA ASP A 49 -15.44 16.70 -1.69
C ASP A 49 -14.09 16.02 -1.94
N VAL A 50 -13.06 16.50 -1.27
CA VAL A 50 -11.73 15.91 -1.29
C VAL A 50 -11.79 14.46 -0.82
N SER A 51 -11.40 13.53 -1.66
CA SER A 51 -11.38 12.10 -1.38
C SER A 51 -10.02 11.61 -0.84
N GLY A 52 -8.96 12.29 -1.24
CA GLY A 52 -7.60 11.97 -0.85
C GLY A 52 -6.66 13.13 -1.09
N VAL A 53 -5.39 12.92 -0.76
CA VAL A 53 -4.31 13.87 -1.03
C VAL A 53 -3.08 13.15 -1.53
N ILE A 54 -2.26 13.86 -2.31
CA ILE A 54 -0.89 13.46 -2.62
C ILE A 54 0.04 14.19 -1.66
N LEU A 55 0.85 13.43 -0.96
CA LEU A 55 1.77 13.93 0.07
C LEU A 55 3.14 14.27 -0.52
N GLU A 56 3.91 15.05 0.23
CA GLU A 56 5.36 15.06 0.20
C GLU A 56 5.88 14.19 1.34
N ARG A 57 6.10 12.90 1.07
CA ARG A 57 6.45 11.89 2.10
C ARG A 57 7.73 12.22 2.86
N LYS A 58 8.70 12.85 2.22
CA LYS A 58 9.95 13.26 2.88
C LYS A 58 9.69 14.26 4.01
N VAL A 59 8.71 15.15 3.81
CA VAL A 59 8.28 16.12 4.84
C VAL A 59 7.32 15.47 5.83
N PHE A 60 6.34 14.69 5.34
CA PHE A 60 5.34 14.02 6.18
C PHE A 60 5.97 13.05 7.19
N ASP A 61 6.86 12.16 6.74
CA ASP A 61 7.51 11.18 7.61
C ASP A 61 8.40 11.89 8.67
N LYS A 62 9.08 12.98 8.28
CA LYS A 62 9.86 13.81 9.22
C LYS A 62 8.97 14.49 10.25
N MET A 63 7.76 14.93 9.84
CA MET A 63 6.81 15.55 10.79
C MET A 63 6.25 14.54 11.78
N LEU A 64 5.97 13.30 11.36
CA LEU A 64 5.57 12.22 12.28
C LEU A 64 6.68 11.93 13.30
N ALA A 65 7.93 11.84 12.85
CA ALA A 65 9.09 11.67 13.74
C ALA A 65 9.24 12.86 14.72
N PHE A 66 9.00 14.08 14.24
CA PHE A 66 9.01 15.28 15.09
C PHE A 66 7.92 15.23 16.18
N TYR A 67 6.69 14.81 15.84
CA TYR A 67 5.63 14.64 16.85
C TYR A 67 5.97 13.57 17.88
N ALA A 68 6.56 12.46 17.47
CA ALA A 68 7.05 11.43 18.40
C ALA A 68 8.12 11.99 19.33
N ALA A 69 9.12 12.72 18.80
CA ALA A 69 10.17 13.33 19.59
C ALA A 69 9.63 14.37 20.60
N ARG A 70 8.60 15.15 20.22
CA ARG A 70 7.97 16.13 21.13
C ARG A 70 7.31 15.53 22.36
N VAL A 71 6.88 14.29 22.27
CA VAL A 71 6.29 13.55 23.40
C VAL A 71 7.30 12.64 24.12
N GLY A 72 8.59 12.79 23.82
CA GLY A 72 9.69 12.15 24.56
C GLY A 72 10.27 10.90 23.90
N ALA A 73 9.93 10.57 22.66
CA ALA A 73 10.57 9.47 21.96
C ALA A 73 11.96 9.87 21.43
N ASP A 74 12.96 9.00 21.61
CA ASP A 74 14.28 9.15 20.99
C ASP A 74 14.22 8.70 19.53
N VAL A 75 14.57 9.59 18.60
CA VAL A 75 14.63 9.30 17.17
C VAL A 75 16.07 9.17 16.71
N LEU A 76 16.53 7.95 16.53
CA LEU A 76 17.90 7.65 16.10
C LEU A 76 17.96 7.52 14.58
N THR A 77 18.29 8.63 13.89
CA THR A 77 18.57 8.59 12.45
C THR A 77 19.88 7.86 12.16
N ARG A 78 20.07 7.39 10.91
CA ARG A 78 21.27 6.62 10.50
C ARG A 78 21.57 5.44 11.41
N THR A 79 20.49 4.79 11.88
CA THR A 79 20.55 3.61 12.75
C THR A 79 19.85 2.46 12.06
N GLU A 80 20.58 1.41 11.78
CA GLU A 80 20.11 0.19 11.13
C GLU A 80 19.98 -0.93 12.15
N ALA A 81 18.77 -1.44 12.35
CA ALA A 81 18.52 -2.63 13.18
C ALA A 81 18.92 -3.90 12.40
N LEU A 82 19.76 -4.75 12.99
CA LEU A 82 20.38 -5.89 12.31
C LEU A 82 19.93 -7.25 12.84
N ASP A 83 19.76 -7.36 14.15
CA ASP A 83 19.45 -8.63 14.82
C ASP A 83 18.75 -8.38 16.16
N VAL A 84 18.24 -9.43 16.79
CA VAL A 84 17.72 -9.40 18.15
C VAL A 84 18.79 -9.83 19.15
N ILE A 85 18.77 -9.27 20.36
CA ILE A 85 19.59 -9.72 21.51
C ILE A 85 18.78 -10.77 22.25
N ARG A 86 19.35 -11.95 22.46
CA ARG A 86 18.73 -13.04 23.23
C ARG A 86 19.58 -13.38 24.47
N GLU A 87 18.93 -13.45 25.59
CA GLU A 87 19.52 -13.94 26.86
C GLU A 87 18.63 -15.08 27.39
N ASN A 88 19.23 -16.23 27.60
CA ASN A 88 18.50 -17.44 28.06
C ASN A 88 17.25 -17.77 27.21
N GLY A 89 17.30 -17.51 25.88
CA GLY A 89 16.19 -17.74 24.96
C GLY A 89 15.18 -16.60 24.88
N VAL A 90 15.22 -15.62 25.76
CA VAL A 90 14.32 -14.46 25.82
C VAL A 90 14.91 -13.29 25.02
N ILE A 91 14.09 -12.61 24.23
CA ILE A 91 14.52 -11.40 23.52
C ILE A 91 14.55 -10.23 24.50
N LYS A 92 15.69 -9.54 24.57
CA LYS A 92 15.95 -8.42 25.48
C LYS A 92 16.19 -7.10 24.78
N GLY A 93 16.37 -7.12 23.45
CA GLY A 93 16.70 -5.91 22.70
C GLY A 93 17.05 -6.21 21.25
N ILE A 94 17.67 -5.24 20.62
CA ILE A 94 18.18 -5.32 19.24
C ILE A 94 19.66 -4.95 19.16
N LYS A 95 20.36 -5.60 18.22
CA LYS A 95 21.68 -5.17 17.76
C LYS A 95 21.48 -4.23 16.59
N ALA A 96 22.12 -3.08 16.63
CA ALA A 96 22.00 -2.07 15.62
C ALA A 96 23.37 -1.49 15.23
N LYS A 97 23.39 -0.76 14.13
CA LYS A 97 24.54 0.01 13.68
C LYS A 97 24.14 1.48 13.59
N HIS A 98 24.67 2.29 14.48
CA HIS A 98 24.42 3.73 14.51
C HIS A 98 25.65 4.47 13.97
N GLU A 99 25.46 5.26 12.89
CA GLU A 99 26.54 5.98 12.21
C GLU A 99 27.77 5.12 11.87
N GLY A 100 27.50 3.86 11.52
CA GLY A 100 28.57 2.91 11.20
C GLY A 100 29.14 2.12 12.39
N LYS A 101 28.79 2.47 13.64
CA LYS A 101 29.27 1.80 14.85
C LYS A 101 28.23 0.84 15.40
N PRO A 102 28.64 -0.36 15.85
CA PRO A 102 27.72 -1.29 16.49
C PRO A 102 27.23 -0.74 17.83
N ILE A 103 25.93 -0.89 18.09
CA ILE A 103 25.30 -0.57 19.37
C ILE A 103 24.31 -1.67 19.74
N GLU A 104 23.97 -1.74 21.02
CA GLU A 104 22.91 -2.58 21.56
C GLU A 104 21.84 -1.70 22.20
N ILE A 105 20.56 -1.98 21.93
CA ILE A 105 19.43 -1.26 22.47
C ILE A 105 18.53 -2.27 23.16
N TYR A 106 18.38 -2.13 24.48
CA TYR A 106 17.54 -2.99 25.32
C TYR A 106 16.14 -2.39 25.45
N ALA A 107 15.11 -3.25 25.46
CA ALA A 107 13.72 -2.83 25.58
C ALA A 107 12.84 -3.98 26.09
N ASP A 108 11.79 -3.65 26.81
CA ASP A 108 10.79 -4.61 27.28
C ASP A 108 9.93 -5.13 26.13
N VAL A 109 9.58 -4.26 25.17
CA VAL A 109 8.82 -4.62 23.94
C VAL A 109 9.54 -4.06 22.72
N ILE A 110 9.61 -4.87 21.66
CA ILE A 110 10.17 -4.49 20.36
C ILE A 110 9.04 -4.44 19.34
N VAL A 111 8.92 -3.32 18.61
CA VAL A 111 8.03 -3.18 17.48
C VAL A 111 8.84 -3.24 16.19
N ALA A 112 8.71 -4.35 15.44
CA ALA A 112 9.30 -4.51 14.13
C ALA A 112 8.41 -3.81 13.08
N ALA A 113 8.84 -2.62 12.65
CA ALA A 113 8.21 -1.80 11.62
C ALA A 113 9.20 -1.53 10.47
N ASP A 114 10.03 -2.54 10.19
CA ASP A 114 11.21 -2.50 9.35
C ASP A 114 10.92 -2.75 7.85
N GLY A 115 9.66 -2.55 7.46
CA GLY A 115 9.25 -2.59 6.07
C GLY A 115 9.19 -4.01 5.50
N VAL A 116 9.17 -4.09 4.19
CA VAL A 116 8.96 -5.35 3.45
C VAL A 116 10.07 -6.38 3.69
N GLU A 117 11.27 -5.94 4.00
CA GLU A 117 12.42 -6.81 4.36
C GLU A 117 12.16 -7.59 5.64
N SER A 118 11.44 -7.00 6.60
CA SER A 118 10.98 -7.66 7.83
C SER A 118 12.10 -8.42 8.57
N THR A 119 13.28 -7.84 8.61
CA THR A 119 14.50 -8.48 9.16
C THR A 119 14.35 -8.80 10.63
N ILE A 120 13.90 -7.83 11.43
CA ILE A 120 13.78 -7.99 12.89
C ILE A 120 12.67 -8.97 13.26
N ALA A 121 11.51 -8.92 12.57
CA ALA A 121 10.45 -9.88 12.81
C ALA A 121 10.90 -11.33 12.52
N ARG A 122 11.61 -11.56 11.42
CA ARG A 122 12.17 -12.90 11.08
C ARG A 122 13.25 -13.34 12.10
N LYS A 123 14.13 -12.44 12.52
CA LYS A 123 15.12 -12.71 13.57
C LYS A 123 14.47 -13.03 14.90
N ALA A 124 13.33 -12.44 15.20
CA ALA A 124 12.50 -12.78 16.35
C ALA A 124 11.81 -14.16 16.21
N GLY A 125 11.75 -14.71 15.00
CA GLY A 125 11.13 -15.99 14.68
C GLY A 125 9.66 -15.88 14.29
N ILE A 126 9.19 -14.70 13.88
CA ILE A 126 7.89 -14.50 13.23
C ILE A 126 8.05 -14.84 11.74
N ASN A 127 7.21 -15.73 11.23
CA ASN A 127 7.26 -16.12 9.82
C ASN A 127 6.60 -15.06 8.92
N THR A 128 7.41 -14.20 8.34
CA THR A 128 6.98 -13.17 7.38
C THR A 128 7.38 -13.51 5.94
N TYR A 129 7.95 -14.68 5.71
CA TYR A 129 8.38 -15.11 4.37
C TYR A 129 7.19 -15.20 3.41
N ALA A 130 7.43 -14.81 2.15
CA ALA A 130 6.51 -14.99 1.05
C ALA A 130 7.28 -15.22 -0.27
N PRO A 131 6.72 -16.01 -1.20
CA PRO A 131 7.33 -16.22 -2.51
C PRO A 131 7.22 -14.96 -3.40
N PRO A 132 8.08 -14.79 -4.43
CA PRO A 132 8.10 -13.60 -5.28
C PRO A 132 6.76 -13.21 -5.89
N HIS A 133 5.92 -14.17 -6.28
CA HIS A 133 4.60 -13.89 -6.86
C HIS A 133 3.58 -13.28 -5.87
N GLU A 134 3.91 -13.21 -4.60
CA GLU A 134 3.12 -12.50 -3.58
C GLU A 134 3.53 -11.02 -3.41
N PHE A 135 4.49 -10.56 -4.21
CA PHE A 135 4.93 -9.16 -4.23
C PHE A 135 4.70 -8.53 -5.60
N ASP A 136 4.48 -7.21 -5.59
CA ASP A 136 4.59 -6.39 -6.78
C ASP A 136 5.92 -5.62 -6.76
N SER A 137 6.63 -5.63 -7.89
CA SER A 137 7.76 -4.73 -8.14
C SER A 137 7.22 -3.39 -8.63
N ALA A 138 7.61 -2.31 -7.97
CA ALA A 138 7.20 -0.97 -8.32
C ALA A 138 8.40 -0.14 -8.81
N TYR A 139 8.17 0.67 -9.83
CA TYR A 139 9.12 1.63 -10.36
C TYR A 139 8.40 2.95 -10.66
N GLU A 140 8.96 4.07 -10.22
CA GLU A 140 8.32 5.37 -10.30
C GLU A 140 9.31 6.47 -10.67
N TYR A 141 8.84 7.40 -11.47
CA TYR A 141 9.47 8.68 -11.76
C TYR A 141 8.65 9.80 -11.10
N GLU A 142 9.26 10.63 -10.26
CA GLU A 142 8.74 11.98 -10.06
C GLU A 142 9.23 12.82 -11.22
N MET A 143 8.31 13.41 -11.99
CA MET A 143 8.65 14.08 -13.24
C MET A 143 7.69 15.22 -13.56
N LEU A 144 8.12 16.13 -14.45
CA LEU A 144 7.22 17.10 -15.07
C LEU A 144 6.45 16.42 -16.20
N ILE A 145 5.13 16.58 -16.17
CA ILE A 145 4.20 15.96 -17.11
C ILE A 145 2.97 16.86 -17.29
N GLU A 146 2.48 16.96 -18.51
CA GLU A 146 1.33 17.77 -18.88
C GLU A 146 0.21 16.92 -19.48
N GLY A 147 -1.01 17.47 -19.57
CA GLY A 147 -2.13 16.84 -20.25
C GLY A 147 -2.97 15.90 -19.39
N PHE A 148 -2.77 15.89 -18.08
CA PHE A 148 -3.60 15.15 -17.12
C PHE A 148 -4.37 16.11 -16.21
N ASP A 149 -5.59 15.70 -15.85
CA ASP A 149 -6.39 16.44 -14.88
C ASP A 149 -5.71 16.35 -13.50
N PRO A 150 -5.24 17.48 -12.93
CA PRO A 150 -4.49 17.44 -11.68
C PRO A 150 -5.37 17.16 -10.44
N ASP A 151 -6.69 17.17 -10.56
CA ASP A 151 -7.63 16.87 -9.49
C ASP A 151 -7.96 15.38 -9.37
N LEU A 152 -7.48 14.56 -10.31
CA LEU A 152 -7.72 13.13 -10.34
C LEU A 152 -6.42 12.33 -10.28
N ILE A 153 -6.46 11.17 -9.65
CA ILE A 153 -5.45 10.15 -9.92
C ILE A 153 -5.82 9.38 -11.19
N HIS A 154 -4.82 9.02 -11.98
CA HIS A 154 -5.03 8.31 -13.25
C HIS A 154 -4.40 6.92 -13.18
N LEU A 155 -5.15 5.88 -13.59
CA LEU A 155 -4.73 4.48 -13.50
C LEU A 155 -4.97 3.75 -14.82
N TRP A 156 -3.92 3.15 -15.40
CA TRP A 156 -4.02 2.33 -16.63
C TRP A 156 -3.85 0.87 -16.30
N PHE A 157 -4.77 0.07 -16.77
CA PHE A 157 -4.78 -1.38 -16.63
C PHE A 157 -4.51 -2.06 -17.97
N GLY A 158 -4.05 -3.31 -17.94
CA GLY A 158 -3.82 -4.13 -19.10
C GLY A 158 -2.60 -5.04 -18.95
N ASN A 159 -2.71 -6.27 -19.41
CA ASN A 159 -1.62 -7.25 -19.27
C ASN A 159 -0.39 -6.89 -20.12
N GLU A 160 -0.59 -6.18 -21.25
CA GLU A 160 0.50 -5.66 -22.08
C GLU A 160 1.07 -4.33 -21.55
N ILE A 161 0.32 -3.61 -20.71
CA ILE A 161 0.70 -2.35 -20.08
C ILE A 161 1.43 -2.62 -18.76
N ALA A 162 0.75 -3.31 -17.85
CA ALA A 162 1.23 -3.59 -16.50
C ALA A 162 0.74 -4.98 -16.04
N PRO A 163 1.46 -6.06 -16.32
CA PRO A 163 1.01 -7.43 -16.03
C PRO A 163 0.64 -7.62 -14.56
N ARG A 164 -0.62 -7.96 -14.28
CA ARG A 164 -1.20 -8.16 -12.94
C ARG A 164 -1.12 -6.94 -12.02
N GLY A 165 -0.99 -5.74 -12.60
CA GLY A 165 -0.85 -4.49 -11.90
C GLY A 165 -1.46 -3.31 -12.65
N TYR A 166 -0.88 -2.14 -12.49
CA TYR A 166 -1.32 -0.92 -13.17
C TYR A 166 -0.21 0.13 -13.25
N VAL A 167 -0.35 1.05 -14.22
CA VAL A 167 0.40 2.31 -14.28
C VAL A 167 -0.39 3.38 -13.57
N TRP A 168 0.28 4.27 -12.85
CA TRP A 168 -0.34 5.43 -12.21
C TRP A 168 0.29 6.74 -12.63
N VAL A 169 -0.53 7.81 -12.65
CA VAL A 169 -0.10 9.20 -12.62
C VAL A 169 -0.81 9.86 -11.45
N PHE A 170 -0.04 10.26 -10.43
CA PHE A 170 -0.52 10.93 -9.22
C PHE A 170 -0.01 12.36 -9.22
N PRO A 171 -0.86 13.35 -9.60
CA PRO A 171 -0.47 14.75 -9.69
C PRO A 171 -0.02 15.31 -8.34
N LYS A 172 1.13 15.99 -8.33
CA LYS A 172 1.63 16.71 -7.13
C LYS A 172 1.33 18.21 -7.21
N ASP A 173 1.28 18.76 -8.42
CA ASP A 173 0.85 20.12 -8.75
C ASP A 173 0.37 20.17 -10.22
N GLU A 174 0.39 21.35 -10.87
CA GLU A 174 -0.18 21.53 -12.21
C GLU A 174 0.58 20.79 -13.32
N ASP A 175 1.89 20.63 -13.17
CA ASP A 175 2.75 20.01 -14.19
C ASP A 175 3.75 18.98 -13.64
N ARG A 176 3.64 18.61 -12.36
CA ARG A 176 4.49 17.61 -11.71
C ARG A 176 3.66 16.45 -11.17
N ALA A 177 4.11 15.23 -11.40
CA ALA A 177 3.44 14.03 -10.90
C ALA A 177 4.42 12.92 -10.54
N ASN A 178 3.95 12.01 -9.69
CA ASN A 178 4.51 10.68 -9.53
C ASN A 178 3.92 9.78 -10.62
N VAL A 179 4.76 9.38 -11.57
CA VAL A 179 4.41 8.50 -12.69
C VAL A 179 5.07 7.15 -12.48
N GLY A 180 4.31 6.13 -12.24
CA GLY A 180 4.89 4.84 -11.88
C GLY A 180 4.07 3.65 -12.33
N ILE A 181 4.61 2.48 -12.04
CA ILE A 181 4.03 1.19 -12.36
C ILE A 181 4.27 0.19 -11.23
N GLY A 182 3.28 -0.63 -10.95
CA GLY A 182 3.42 -1.86 -10.18
C GLY A 182 3.09 -3.06 -11.06
N ILE A 183 3.95 -4.06 -11.04
CA ILE A 183 3.72 -5.35 -11.72
C ILE A 183 4.11 -6.49 -10.81
N ASN A 184 3.60 -7.67 -11.07
CA ASN A 184 3.98 -8.85 -10.29
C ASN A 184 5.48 -9.14 -10.39
N SER A 185 6.13 -9.43 -9.24
CA SER A 185 7.59 -9.57 -9.14
C SER A 185 8.17 -10.83 -9.80
N ASP A 186 7.36 -11.82 -10.15
CA ASP A 186 7.80 -13.00 -10.90
C ASP A 186 7.73 -12.80 -12.42
N ASN A 187 7.39 -11.59 -12.90
CA ASN A 187 7.37 -11.28 -14.31
C ASN A 187 8.80 -11.29 -14.89
N PRO A 188 9.03 -11.88 -16.09
CA PRO A 188 10.36 -11.96 -16.70
C PRO A 188 10.96 -10.59 -17.12
N LYS A 189 10.12 -9.56 -17.29
CA LYS A 189 10.56 -8.19 -17.57
C LYS A 189 10.34 -7.31 -16.35
N THR A 190 11.19 -6.31 -16.16
CA THR A 190 11.16 -5.42 -15.01
C THR A 190 10.03 -4.38 -15.10
N ALA A 191 9.59 -3.85 -13.94
CA ALA A 191 8.66 -2.74 -13.86
C ALA A 191 9.16 -1.53 -14.71
N LYS A 192 10.44 -1.21 -14.62
CA LYS A 192 11.06 -0.16 -15.45
C LYS A 192 10.83 -0.37 -16.95
N TYR A 193 10.99 -1.60 -17.45
CA TYR A 193 10.78 -1.89 -18.87
C TYR A 193 9.36 -1.52 -19.32
N TYR A 194 8.35 -1.90 -18.55
CA TYR A 194 6.94 -1.60 -18.88
C TYR A 194 6.62 -0.12 -18.75
N LEU A 195 7.15 0.56 -17.72
CA LEU A 195 6.95 2.00 -17.56
C LEU A 195 7.55 2.80 -18.70
N ASP A 196 8.80 2.50 -19.07
CA ASP A 196 9.48 3.18 -20.19
C ASP A 196 8.77 2.93 -21.53
N LYS A 197 8.26 1.70 -21.75
CA LYS A 197 7.43 1.34 -22.92
C LYS A 197 6.16 2.20 -22.94
N TRP A 198 5.43 2.26 -21.84
CA TRP A 198 4.18 3.03 -21.70
C TRP A 198 4.42 4.54 -21.94
N LEU A 199 5.45 5.13 -21.35
CA LEU A 199 5.81 6.53 -21.55
C LEU A 199 6.08 6.83 -23.03
N LYS A 200 6.83 5.95 -23.70
CA LYS A 200 7.13 6.07 -25.13
C LYS A 200 5.87 6.00 -25.99
N GLU A 201 4.97 5.04 -25.71
CA GLU A 201 3.69 4.87 -26.43
C GLU A 201 2.75 6.06 -26.25
N LYS A 202 2.77 6.69 -25.07
CA LYS A 202 2.03 7.93 -24.77
C LYS A 202 2.71 9.20 -25.32
N GLY A 203 3.90 9.10 -25.90
CA GLY A 203 4.66 10.26 -26.37
C GLY A 203 5.17 11.17 -25.25
N ILE A 204 5.27 10.66 -24.01
CA ILE A 204 5.71 11.41 -22.83
C ILE A 204 7.25 11.35 -22.78
N PRO A 205 7.95 12.48 -22.90
CA PRO A 205 9.40 12.47 -22.90
C PRO A 205 9.96 12.25 -21.49
N ALA A 206 10.80 11.21 -21.33
CA ALA A 206 11.50 10.91 -20.08
C ALA A 206 12.63 11.92 -19.74
N LYS A 207 12.62 13.12 -20.30
CA LYS A 207 13.71 14.12 -20.15
C LYS A 207 13.53 15.07 -18.97
N LYS A 208 12.37 15.04 -18.31
CA LYS A 208 12.02 15.96 -17.21
C LYS A 208 11.92 15.19 -15.88
N LEU A 209 12.85 14.25 -15.66
CA LEU A 209 12.90 13.44 -14.43
C LEU A 209 13.48 14.26 -13.28
N LEU A 210 12.81 14.22 -12.13
CA LEU A 210 13.24 14.86 -10.89
C LEU A 210 13.78 13.82 -9.91
N GLU A 211 13.13 12.65 -9.82
CA GLU A 211 13.50 11.58 -8.91
C GLU A 211 13.11 10.19 -9.46
N ILE A 212 13.84 9.17 -9.03
CA ILE A 212 13.53 7.76 -9.32
C ILE A 212 13.30 7.05 -8.00
N ASN A 213 12.16 6.36 -7.89
CA ASN A 213 11.82 5.54 -6.74
C ASN A 213 11.58 4.09 -7.18
N VAL A 214 12.10 3.15 -6.39
CA VAL A 214 11.97 1.71 -6.65
C VAL A 214 11.61 1.03 -5.34
N GLY A 215 10.67 0.10 -5.39
CA GLY A 215 10.26 -0.63 -4.21
C GLY A 215 9.55 -1.92 -4.55
N ILE A 216 9.25 -2.69 -3.52
CA ILE A 216 8.39 -3.87 -3.60
C ILE A 216 7.23 -3.71 -2.62
N VAL A 217 6.07 -4.23 -3.00
CA VAL A 217 4.82 -4.11 -2.23
C VAL A 217 4.29 -5.51 -1.91
N PRO A 218 4.07 -5.87 -0.64
CA PRO A 218 3.65 -7.21 -0.25
C PRO A 218 2.12 -7.37 -0.38
N VAL A 219 1.64 -7.69 -1.57
CA VAL A 219 0.20 -7.75 -1.92
C VAL A 219 -0.42 -9.15 -1.87
N GLY A 220 0.38 -10.20 -1.70
CA GLY A 220 -0.06 -11.58 -1.88
C GLY A 220 -0.69 -12.25 -0.67
N GLY A 221 -0.71 -11.60 0.48
CA GLY A 221 -1.34 -12.15 1.68
C GLY A 221 -0.78 -11.56 2.97
N LEU A 222 -1.39 -11.91 4.08
CA LEU A 222 -1.15 -11.33 5.40
C LEU A 222 -0.37 -12.29 6.29
N VAL A 223 0.47 -11.76 7.15
CA VAL A 223 1.11 -12.53 8.23
C VAL A 223 0.04 -12.92 9.26
N LYS A 224 -0.01 -14.20 9.62
CA LYS A 224 -1.03 -14.71 10.55
C LYS A 224 -0.70 -14.38 12.01
N GLU A 225 0.53 -14.58 12.41
CA GLU A 225 1.03 -14.34 13.76
C GLU A 225 1.77 -13.00 13.77
N LEU A 226 1.17 -11.97 14.38
CA LEU A 226 1.71 -10.62 14.44
C LEU A 226 2.54 -10.35 15.70
N THR A 227 2.66 -11.35 16.58
CA THR A 227 3.41 -11.24 17.83
C THR A 227 4.14 -12.53 18.13
N LYS A 228 5.29 -12.43 18.74
CA LYS A 228 6.02 -13.56 19.33
C LYS A 228 6.83 -13.08 20.52
N ASP A 229 6.66 -13.73 21.66
CA ASP A 229 7.26 -13.30 22.93
C ASP A 229 6.91 -11.81 23.19
N ASN A 230 7.91 -10.96 23.34
CA ASN A 230 7.78 -9.51 23.48
C ASN A 230 7.99 -8.71 22.18
N VAL A 231 7.88 -9.36 21.00
CA VAL A 231 8.03 -8.71 19.71
C VAL A 231 6.68 -8.60 19.01
N VAL A 232 6.39 -7.41 18.48
CA VAL A 232 5.19 -7.07 17.72
C VAL A 232 5.61 -6.64 16.32
N VAL A 233 4.93 -7.10 15.27
CA VAL A 233 5.20 -6.71 13.88
C VAL A 233 4.05 -5.91 13.29
N VAL A 234 4.35 -4.81 12.59
CA VAL A 234 3.35 -3.88 12.03
C VAL A 234 3.73 -3.41 10.62
N GLY A 235 2.75 -2.90 9.87
CA GLY A 235 2.94 -2.34 8.54
C GLY A 235 3.37 -3.37 7.49
N ASP A 236 4.20 -2.96 6.55
CA ASP A 236 4.68 -3.83 5.46
C ASP A 236 5.49 -5.02 5.98
N ALA A 237 6.16 -4.88 7.13
CA ALA A 237 6.83 -5.99 7.80
C ALA A 237 5.86 -7.11 8.19
N ALA A 238 4.61 -6.76 8.49
CA ALA A 238 3.49 -7.68 8.73
C ALA A 238 2.63 -7.93 7.48
N ARG A 239 3.04 -7.41 6.32
CA ARG A 239 2.28 -7.44 5.05
C ARG A 239 0.86 -6.84 5.18
N GLN A 240 0.72 -5.81 6.03
CA GLN A 240 -0.54 -5.09 6.28
C GLN A 240 -0.76 -4.01 5.22
N VAL A 241 -1.00 -4.45 4.01
CA VAL A 241 -1.20 -3.64 2.80
C VAL A 241 -2.53 -4.01 2.17
N ASN A 242 -3.21 -3.05 1.56
CA ASN A 242 -4.39 -3.38 0.76
C ASN A 242 -3.97 -4.14 -0.50
N PRO A 243 -4.38 -5.40 -0.67
CA PRO A 243 -3.90 -6.22 -1.79
C PRO A 243 -4.30 -5.66 -3.16
N MET A 244 -5.42 -4.95 -3.29
CA MET A 244 -5.93 -4.48 -4.58
C MET A 244 -5.10 -3.35 -5.19
N HIS A 245 -4.68 -2.39 -4.35
CA HIS A 245 -4.04 -1.16 -4.85
C HIS A 245 -2.69 -0.86 -4.19
N GLY A 246 -2.16 -1.76 -3.36
CA GLY A 246 -0.84 -1.60 -2.75
C GLY A 246 -0.74 -0.53 -1.65
N GLY A 247 -1.85 0.09 -1.24
CA GLY A 247 -1.85 1.13 -0.21
C GLY A 247 -1.56 0.58 1.19
N GLY A 248 -0.43 0.98 1.78
CA GLY A 248 0.05 0.51 3.08
C GLY A 248 -0.01 1.55 4.19
N MET A 249 0.08 2.86 3.89
CA MET A 249 0.19 3.91 4.91
C MET A 249 -0.95 3.90 5.93
N ALA A 250 -2.19 3.91 5.47
CA ALA A 250 -3.37 3.89 6.35
C ALA A 250 -3.48 2.58 7.14
N GLU A 251 -3.13 1.45 6.53
CA GLU A 251 -3.15 0.14 7.19
C GLU A 251 -2.05 0.05 8.27
N ALA A 252 -0.86 0.60 8.01
CA ALA A 252 0.22 0.69 9.00
C ALA A 252 -0.16 1.57 10.20
N MET A 253 -0.82 2.71 9.97
CA MET A 253 -1.32 3.57 11.04
C MET A 253 -2.36 2.87 11.91
N LYS A 254 -3.28 2.13 11.29
CA LYS A 254 -4.26 1.30 12.04
C LYS A 254 -3.56 0.26 12.89
N ALA A 255 -2.63 -0.47 12.30
CA ALA A 255 -1.89 -1.51 13.00
C ALA A 255 -1.08 -0.94 14.17
N GLY A 256 -0.36 0.17 13.95
CA GLY A 256 0.37 0.87 15.00
C GLY A 256 -0.53 1.33 16.15
N THR A 257 -1.72 1.87 15.84
CA THR A 257 -2.69 2.30 16.86
C THR A 257 -3.22 1.12 17.69
N ILE A 258 -3.52 -0.03 17.07
CA ILE A 258 -3.98 -1.21 17.81
C ILE A 258 -2.82 -1.81 18.62
N ALA A 259 -1.63 -1.87 18.03
CA ALA A 259 -0.44 -2.40 18.69
C ALA A 259 -0.07 -1.57 19.93
N SER A 260 -0.03 -0.23 19.82
CA SER A 260 0.31 0.66 20.95
C SER A 260 -0.64 0.48 22.14
N LYS A 261 -1.95 0.32 21.89
CA LYS A 261 -2.93 0.03 22.93
C LYS A 261 -2.57 -1.21 23.75
N TRP A 262 -2.22 -2.31 23.06
CA TRP A 262 -1.90 -3.57 23.72
C TRP A 262 -0.49 -3.59 24.32
N ILE A 263 0.44 -2.83 23.76
CA ILE A 263 1.79 -2.64 24.32
C ILE A 263 1.70 -1.89 25.64
N ILE A 264 0.98 -0.76 25.69
CA ILE A 264 0.78 0.02 26.90
C ILE A 264 0.21 -0.88 28.00
N LYS A 265 -0.87 -1.60 27.70
CA LYS A 265 -1.51 -2.50 28.66
C LYS A 265 -0.59 -3.61 29.14
N ALA A 266 0.21 -4.19 28.25
CA ALA A 266 1.17 -5.24 28.57
C ALA A 266 2.26 -4.72 29.53
N LEU A 267 2.73 -3.49 29.34
CA LEU A 267 3.71 -2.84 30.19
C LEU A 267 3.13 -2.45 31.55
N GLU A 268 1.92 -1.88 31.59
CA GLU A 268 1.22 -1.52 32.84
C GLU A 268 0.91 -2.72 33.75
N GLU A 269 0.55 -3.88 33.14
CA GLU A 269 0.22 -5.10 33.86
C GLU A 269 1.43 -6.07 34.01
N GLU A 270 2.62 -5.68 33.53
CA GLU A 270 3.82 -6.53 33.45
C GLU A 270 3.54 -7.92 32.84
N ASN A 271 2.60 -7.97 31.88
CA ASN A 271 2.10 -9.21 31.29
C ASN A 271 2.18 -9.18 29.75
N PHE A 272 3.25 -9.70 29.19
CA PHE A 272 3.50 -9.70 27.75
C PHE A 272 2.63 -10.69 26.95
N GLU A 273 1.94 -11.63 27.60
CA GLU A 273 0.91 -12.48 26.96
C GLU A 273 -0.24 -11.63 26.37
N LEU A 274 -0.48 -10.44 26.91
CA LEU A 274 -1.49 -9.51 26.41
C LEU A 274 -1.18 -9.00 24.98
N LEU A 275 0.07 -9.04 24.53
CA LEU A 275 0.44 -8.67 23.16
C LEU A 275 -0.27 -9.52 22.11
N LYS A 276 -0.62 -10.76 22.42
CA LYS A 276 -1.40 -11.64 21.52
C LYS A 276 -2.78 -11.07 21.17
N ASN A 277 -3.30 -10.19 22.01
CA ASN A 277 -4.58 -9.53 21.75
C ASN A 277 -4.46 -8.53 20.58
N TYR A 278 -3.28 -7.98 20.30
CA TYR A 278 -3.05 -7.19 19.09
C TYR A 278 -3.34 -8.02 17.83
N THR A 279 -2.78 -9.22 17.71
CA THR A 279 -3.05 -10.13 16.58
C THR A 279 -4.55 -10.36 16.43
N ARG A 280 -5.24 -10.73 17.51
CA ARG A 280 -6.68 -11.03 17.49
C ARG A 280 -7.51 -9.80 17.08
N GLU A 281 -7.32 -8.65 17.73
CA GLU A 281 -8.09 -7.42 17.46
C GLU A 281 -7.86 -6.92 16.03
N TRP A 282 -6.61 -6.95 15.54
CA TRP A 282 -6.30 -6.52 14.19
C TRP A 282 -6.96 -7.43 13.14
N TRP A 283 -6.90 -8.76 13.33
CA TRP A 283 -7.55 -9.72 12.44
C TRP A 283 -9.07 -9.55 12.40
N GLU A 284 -9.70 -9.27 13.53
CA GLU A 284 -11.14 -9.02 13.61
C GLU A 284 -11.56 -7.74 12.89
N LYS A 285 -10.81 -6.65 13.08
CA LYS A 285 -11.14 -5.33 12.52
C LYS A 285 -10.78 -5.16 11.06
N ASP A 286 -9.61 -5.60 10.64
CA ASP A 286 -9.04 -5.32 9.32
C ASP A 286 -8.57 -6.56 8.56
N GLY A 287 -7.97 -7.55 9.20
CA GLY A 287 -7.39 -8.72 8.54
C GLY A 287 -8.40 -9.48 7.69
N LYS A 288 -9.59 -9.77 8.21
CA LYS A 288 -10.67 -10.45 7.47
C LYS A 288 -11.15 -9.64 6.25
N ARG A 289 -11.15 -8.31 6.34
CA ARG A 289 -11.48 -7.42 5.22
C ARG A 289 -10.42 -7.53 4.13
N LEU A 290 -9.15 -7.43 4.50
CA LEU A 290 -8.04 -7.53 3.54
C LEU A 290 -7.94 -8.92 2.90
N GLU A 291 -8.23 -10.00 3.63
CA GLU A 291 -8.33 -11.35 3.02
C GLU A 291 -9.43 -11.43 1.95
N ARG A 292 -10.58 -10.79 2.16
CA ARG A 292 -11.62 -10.71 1.14
C ARG A 292 -11.16 -9.92 -0.07
N VAL A 293 -10.48 -8.78 0.14
CA VAL A 293 -9.89 -7.99 -0.94
C VAL A 293 -8.86 -8.81 -1.72
N LEU A 294 -8.05 -9.63 -1.05
CA LEU A 294 -7.10 -10.54 -1.71
C LEU A 294 -7.80 -11.56 -2.61
N LYS A 295 -8.94 -12.11 -2.18
CA LYS A 295 -9.73 -13.00 -3.05
C LYS A 295 -10.19 -12.29 -4.32
N VAL A 296 -10.68 -11.03 -4.18
CA VAL A 296 -11.08 -10.21 -5.34
C VAL A 296 -9.88 -9.98 -6.26
N ARG A 297 -8.71 -9.59 -5.72
CA ARG A 297 -7.48 -9.42 -6.51
C ARG A 297 -7.15 -10.68 -7.32
N LYS A 298 -7.17 -11.86 -6.70
CA LYS A 298 -6.89 -13.13 -7.39
C LYS A 298 -7.82 -13.43 -8.57
N VAL A 299 -9.04 -12.91 -8.54
CA VAL A 299 -9.97 -12.99 -9.68
C VAL A 299 -9.61 -11.95 -10.73
N VAL A 300 -9.35 -10.71 -10.33
CA VAL A 300 -8.95 -9.63 -11.24
C VAL A 300 -7.67 -10.00 -12.01
N GLU A 301 -6.70 -10.62 -11.37
CA GLU A 301 -5.45 -11.09 -11.99
C GLU A 301 -5.65 -12.15 -13.09
N LYS A 302 -6.81 -12.82 -13.14
CA LYS A 302 -7.16 -13.78 -14.19
C LYS A 302 -7.83 -13.11 -15.40
N LEU A 303 -8.17 -11.82 -15.33
CA LEU A 303 -8.84 -11.11 -16.42
C LEU A 303 -7.92 -10.92 -17.60
N THR A 304 -8.48 -11.11 -18.81
CA THR A 304 -7.81 -10.72 -20.06
C THR A 304 -8.02 -9.24 -20.33
N ASP A 305 -7.27 -8.68 -21.28
CA ASP A 305 -7.43 -7.28 -21.69
C ASP A 305 -8.85 -7.02 -22.22
N GLU A 306 -9.44 -7.97 -22.95
CA GLU A 306 -10.85 -7.89 -23.37
C GLU A 306 -11.83 -7.87 -22.19
N ASP A 307 -11.57 -8.64 -21.13
CA ASP A 307 -12.39 -8.62 -19.92
C ASP A 307 -12.30 -7.27 -19.20
N LEU A 308 -11.08 -6.69 -19.12
CA LEU A 308 -10.84 -5.36 -18.54
C LEU A 308 -11.57 -4.28 -19.32
N ASP A 309 -11.55 -4.32 -20.66
CA ASP A 309 -12.30 -3.42 -21.53
C ASP A 309 -13.82 -3.48 -21.24
N VAL A 310 -14.37 -4.69 -21.19
CA VAL A 310 -15.79 -4.90 -20.90
C VAL A 310 -16.13 -4.39 -19.49
N PHE A 311 -15.29 -4.64 -18.51
CA PHE A 311 -15.56 -4.23 -17.13
C PHE A 311 -15.54 -2.71 -16.99
N ILE A 312 -14.55 -2.02 -17.55
CA ILE A 312 -14.51 -0.55 -17.54
C ILE A 312 -15.73 0.05 -18.24
N GLN A 313 -16.13 -0.47 -19.43
CA GLN A 313 -17.33 -0.02 -20.12
C GLN A 313 -18.62 -0.22 -19.31
N VAL A 314 -18.75 -1.35 -18.62
CA VAL A 314 -19.93 -1.63 -17.80
C VAL A 314 -19.98 -0.72 -16.58
N LEU A 315 -18.85 -0.51 -15.93
CA LEU A 315 -18.76 0.29 -14.71
C LEU A 315 -18.91 1.79 -15.00
N SER A 316 -18.57 2.27 -16.20
CA SER A 316 -18.80 3.67 -16.60
C SER A 316 -20.27 4.05 -16.66
N GLY A 317 -21.19 3.07 -16.76
CA GLY A 317 -22.64 3.26 -16.68
C GLY A 317 -23.25 2.99 -15.31
N ALA A 318 -22.47 2.69 -14.29
CA ALA A 318 -22.93 2.37 -12.93
C ALA A 318 -22.84 3.56 -11.98
N ASP A 319 -23.31 3.38 -10.73
CA ASP A 319 -23.19 4.36 -9.65
C ASP A 319 -21.72 4.44 -9.20
N THR A 320 -20.98 5.39 -9.76
CA THR A 320 -19.55 5.55 -9.53
C THR A 320 -19.21 6.00 -8.10
N GLU A 321 -20.13 6.70 -7.40
CA GLU A 321 -19.92 7.11 -6.00
C GLU A 321 -19.87 5.90 -5.06
N LYS A 322 -20.76 4.93 -5.24
CA LYS A 322 -20.74 3.68 -4.45
C LYS A 322 -19.52 2.81 -4.75
N ILE A 323 -19.17 2.68 -6.03
CA ILE A 323 -18.00 1.92 -6.46
C ILE A 323 -16.74 2.45 -5.80
N ALA A 324 -16.55 3.73 -5.81
CA ALA A 324 -15.38 4.37 -5.21
C ALA A 324 -15.39 4.37 -3.68
N GLY A 325 -16.58 4.31 -3.06
CA GLY A 325 -16.72 4.03 -1.62
C GLY A 325 -16.24 2.63 -1.20
N GLY A 326 -15.83 1.80 -2.17
CA GLY A 326 -15.36 0.42 -1.94
C GLY A 326 -16.50 -0.59 -1.83
N ASP A 327 -17.67 -0.26 -2.37
CA ASP A 327 -18.80 -1.19 -2.43
C ASP A 327 -18.61 -2.19 -3.58
N TYR A 328 -17.83 -3.24 -3.30
CA TYR A 328 -17.62 -4.34 -4.25
C TYR A 328 -18.93 -5.07 -4.61
N ALA A 329 -19.96 -5.01 -3.77
CA ALA A 329 -21.26 -5.62 -4.08
C ALA A 329 -21.94 -4.87 -5.22
N GLU A 330 -21.85 -3.54 -5.26
CA GLU A 330 -22.40 -2.75 -6.37
C GLU A 330 -21.63 -3.01 -7.68
N VAL A 331 -20.30 -3.16 -7.60
CA VAL A 331 -19.48 -3.59 -8.76
C VAL A 331 -19.97 -4.94 -9.31
N ILE A 332 -20.08 -5.94 -8.46
CA ILE A 332 -20.55 -7.29 -8.85
C ILE A 332 -21.96 -7.22 -9.44
N LYS A 333 -22.86 -6.48 -8.82
CA LYS A 333 -24.24 -6.30 -9.27
C LYS A 333 -24.33 -5.62 -10.64
N ALA A 334 -23.53 -4.58 -10.90
CA ALA A 334 -23.44 -3.92 -12.19
C ALA A 334 -22.96 -4.89 -13.28
N LEU A 335 -21.92 -5.65 -12.99
CA LEU A 335 -21.36 -6.66 -13.88
C LEU A 335 -22.37 -7.78 -14.17
N LEU A 336 -23.06 -8.31 -13.17
CA LEU A 336 -24.05 -9.39 -13.32
C LEU A 336 -25.33 -8.97 -14.08
N LYS A 337 -25.64 -7.69 -14.16
CA LYS A 337 -26.79 -7.17 -14.93
C LYS A 337 -26.45 -6.93 -16.39
N ASN A 338 -25.19 -6.91 -16.78
CA ASN A 338 -24.81 -6.53 -18.14
C ASN A 338 -24.76 -7.74 -19.09
N PRO A 339 -25.47 -7.70 -20.24
CA PRO A 339 -25.49 -8.78 -21.22
C PRO A 339 -24.08 -9.15 -21.74
N LYS A 340 -23.19 -8.18 -21.96
CA LYS A 340 -21.80 -8.44 -22.43
C LYS A 340 -21.01 -9.33 -21.46
N VAL A 341 -21.30 -9.23 -20.17
CA VAL A 341 -20.68 -10.09 -19.14
C VAL A 341 -21.33 -11.47 -19.13
N LEU A 342 -22.67 -11.51 -19.18
CA LEU A 342 -23.46 -12.75 -19.11
C LEU A 342 -23.33 -13.65 -20.36
N MET A 343 -22.94 -13.11 -21.51
CA MET A 343 -22.68 -13.89 -22.73
C MET A 343 -21.38 -14.72 -22.65
N SER A 344 -20.50 -14.47 -21.67
CA SER A 344 -19.24 -15.22 -21.50
C SER A 344 -19.33 -16.17 -20.32
N LYS A 345 -19.33 -17.49 -20.60
CA LYS A 345 -19.25 -18.53 -19.55
C LYS A 345 -18.02 -18.33 -18.63
N ARG A 346 -16.88 -17.87 -19.19
CA ARG A 346 -15.67 -17.58 -18.45
C ARG A 346 -15.87 -16.42 -17.48
N ARG A 347 -16.44 -15.28 -17.93
CA ARG A 347 -16.71 -14.11 -17.07
C ARG A 347 -17.68 -14.45 -15.94
N ILE A 348 -18.72 -15.23 -16.22
CA ILE A 348 -19.66 -15.73 -15.21
C ILE A 348 -18.93 -16.60 -14.17
N ALA A 349 -18.03 -17.50 -14.62
CA ALA A 349 -17.26 -18.35 -13.70
C ALA A 349 -16.37 -17.51 -12.77
N LEU A 350 -15.67 -16.50 -13.30
CA LEU A 350 -14.84 -15.59 -12.51
C LEU A 350 -15.67 -14.78 -11.50
N LEU A 351 -16.85 -14.29 -11.88
CA LEU A 351 -17.73 -13.57 -10.95
C LEU A 351 -18.27 -14.47 -9.83
N LYS A 352 -18.51 -15.76 -10.10
CA LYS A 352 -18.92 -16.73 -9.07
C LYS A 352 -17.83 -17.00 -8.03
N GLU A 353 -16.56 -16.84 -8.38
CA GLU A 353 -15.46 -16.92 -7.41
C GLU A 353 -15.47 -15.77 -6.39
N LEU A 354 -16.21 -14.68 -6.68
CA LEU A 354 -16.35 -13.49 -5.81
C LEU A 354 -17.53 -13.57 -4.85
N LEU A 355 -18.51 -14.42 -5.15
CA LEU A 355 -19.71 -14.65 -4.33
C LEU A 355 -19.46 -15.73 -3.30
#